data_2cdcbc5707f6b2220136459d67cc0ae8
#
_entry.id   2cdcbc5707f6b2220136459d67cc0ae8
#
_cell.length_a   1.000
_cell.length_b   1.000
_cell.length_c   1.000
_cell.angle_alpha   90.00
_cell.angle_beta   90.00
_cell.angle_gamma   90.00
#
_symmetry.space_group_name_H-M   'P 1'
#
loop_
_entity.id
_entity.type
_entity.pdbx_description
1 polymer ?
#
loop_
_entity_poly.entity_id
_entity_poly.type
_entity_poly.pdbx_seq_one_letter_code
_entity_poly.pdbx_strand_id
1 'polypeptide(L)'
;MSVPRFAPIAAVVVAVISWGIGPIFVSSLTISLSSTVLLRQLIWLPVLFSLAHLAGDGFTRHHFAVSWKPGIFFALSTALSFGSFRETSIANATLIGSLTPAVLLLIAPRLLGEKVTLQRVAYSLVSFVGVMAVVAGAESGSGAGQQGSLGDTMALVGMLIWTAYFIAAKRARDEGVNTWSFLTGICLVNVLLAIPWAVISRDDLLDVSRRDWMFLVLMMLIPGTMGHYLMTWAQRYLDTTVSSLITLGGPVISTSLAFLFLSQSVSLLQVLGGVVVLMGLGGVIISAATARGAKNAEVGTVDPLLNSNP
;
A
#
# COMPACT_ATOMS: atom_id res chain seq x y z
N MET A 1 -2.49 26.85 3.43
CA MET A 1 -2.60 26.59 1.97
C MET A 1 -3.57 25.46 1.74
N SER A 2 -4.62 25.64 0.94
CA SER A 2 -5.58 24.58 0.59
C SER A 2 -4.90 23.57 -0.35
N VAL A 3 -4.97 22.29 0.01
CA VAL A 3 -4.43 21.21 -0.84
C VAL A 3 -5.29 21.08 -2.10
N PRO A 4 -4.70 21.14 -3.31
CA PRO A 4 -5.44 21.00 -4.55
C PRO A 4 -6.33 19.74 -4.58
N ARG A 5 -7.48 19.81 -5.22
CA ARG A 5 -8.52 18.76 -5.24
C ARG A 5 -7.97 17.38 -5.63
N PHE A 6 -7.13 17.32 -6.66
CA PHE A 6 -6.60 16.08 -7.20
C PHE A 6 -5.29 15.61 -6.57
N ALA A 7 -4.60 16.46 -5.79
CA ALA A 7 -3.30 16.10 -5.25
C ALA A 7 -3.28 14.83 -4.38
N PRO A 8 -4.24 14.58 -3.47
CA PRO A 8 -4.26 13.33 -2.71
C PRO A 8 -4.56 12.09 -3.57
N ILE A 9 -5.40 12.23 -4.60
CA ILE A 9 -5.68 11.14 -5.54
C ILE A 9 -4.43 10.81 -6.35
N ALA A 10 -3.76 11.83 -6.90
CA ALA A 10 -2.50 11.66 -7.63
C ALA A 10 -1.42 11.02 -6.74
N ALA A 11 -1.34 11.41 -5.47
CA ALA A 11 -0.42 10.79 -4.51
C ALA A 11 -0.69 9.29 -4.33
N VAL A 12 -1.96 8.87 -4.22
CA VAL A 12 -2.31 7.44 -4.14
C VAL A 12 -1.97 6.71 -5.43
N VAL A 13 -2.24 7.30 -6.60
CA VAL A 13 -1.87 6.68 -7.89
C VAL A 13 -0.36 6.48 -7.99
N VAL A 14 0.45 7.49 -7.65
CA VAL A 14 1.92 7.38 -7.63
C VAL A 14 2.38 6.34 -6.60
N ALA A 15 1.74 6.27 -5.43
CA ALA A 15 2.03 5.25 -4.43
C ALA A 15 1.78 3.83 -4.96
N VAL A 16 0.67 3.62 -5.67
CA VAL A 16 0.32 2.31 -6.26
C VAL A 16 1.29 1.93 -7.38
N ILE A 17 1.70 2.89 -8.21
CA ILE A 17 2.76 2.68 -9.22
C ILE A 17 4.06 2.26 -8.53
N SER A 18 4.44 2.94 -7.46
CA SER A 18 5.64 2.63 -6.69
C SER A 18 5.60 1.23 -6.07
N TRP A 19 4.44 0.81 -5.56
CA TRP A 19 4.25 -0.52 -4.99
C TRP A 19 4.21 -1.62 -6.05
N GLY A 20 3.71 -1.31 -7.26
CA GLY A 20 3.65 -2.27 -8.37
C GLY A 20 5.01 -2.84 -8.78
N ILE A 21 6.11 -2.13 -8.52
CA ILE A 21 7.47 -2.62 -8.78
C ILE A 21 8.01 -3.50 -7.62
N GLY A 22 7.39 -3.45 -6.46
CA GLY A 22 7.85 -4.16 -5.26
C GLY A 22 8.06 -5.66 -5.44
N PRO A 23 7.09 -6.42 -5.99
CA PRO A 23 7.24 -7.86 -6.25
C PRO A 23 8.47 -8.20 -7.11
N ILE A 24 8.80 -7.35 -8.10
CA ILE A 24 9.98 -7.55 -8.97
C ILE A 24 11.27 -7.45 -8.13
N PHE A 25 11.36 -6.47 -7.24
CA PHE A 25 12.52 -6.33 -6.37
C PHE A 25 12.64 -7.50 -5.39
N VAL A 26 11.53 -7.90 -4.75
CA VAL A 26 11.52 -9.03 -3.79
C VAL A 26 11.96 -10.33 -4.46
N SER A 27 11.45 -10.62 -5.66
CA SER A 27 11.81 -11.84 -6.41
C SER A 27 13.24 -11.81 -6.97
N SER A 28 13.85 -10.63 -7.08
CA SER A 28 15.22 -10.47 -7.56
C SER A 28 16.28 -10.61 -6.46
N LEU A 29 15.89 -10.58 -5.18
CA LEU A 29 16.80 -10.73 -4.04
C LEU A 29 17.18 -12.20 -3.83
N THR A 30 18.47 -12.44 -3.54
CA THR A 30 19.02 -13.78 -3.28
C THR A 30 19.12 -14.09 -1.78
N ILE A 31 19.04 -13.07 -0.93
CA ILE A 31 19.09 -13.20 0.53
C ILE A 31 17.77 -13.77 1.11
N SER A 32 17.81 -14.20 2.36
CA SER A 32 16.65 -14.74 3.07
C SER A 32 15.53 -13.72 3.23
N LEU A 33 14.32 -14.20 3.55
CA LEU A 33 13.15 -13.31 3.74
C LEU A 33 13.35 -12.41 4.98
N SER A 34 13.84 -12.98 6.08
CA SER A 34 14.11 -12.25 7.32
C SER A 34 15.20 -11.20 7.14
N SER A 35 16.30 -11.54 6.43
CA SER A 35 17.34 -10.59 6.04
C SER A 35 16.77 -9.46 5.16
N THR A 36 15.93 -9.79 4.18
CA THR A 36 15.28 -8.80 3.31
C THR A 36 14.47 -7.80 4.13
N VAL A 37 13.62 -8.29 5.05
CA VAL A 37 12.78 -7.43 5.88
C VAL A 37 13.63 -6.59 6.83
N LEU A 38 14.62 -7.19 7.53
CA LEU A 38 15.45 -6.48 8.50
C LEU A 38 16.33 -5.43 7.84
N LEU A 39 17.12 -5.80 6.83
CA LEU A 39 18.10 -4.90 6.20
C LEU A 39 17.39 -3.71 5.52
N ARG A 40 16.27 -3.94 4.84
CA ARG A 40 15.47 -2.87 4.27
C ARG A 40 15.02 -1.86 5.34
N GLN A 41 14.58 -2.32 6.50
CA GLN A 41 14.12 -1.44 7.57
C GLN A 41 15.29 -0.73 8.27
N LEU A 42 16.44 -1.39 8.42
CA LEU A 42 17.65 -0.76 8.98
C LEU A 42 18.17 0.38 8.10
N ILE A 43 18.10 0.24 6.77
CA ILE A 43 18.44 1.34 5.85
C ILE A 43 17.40 2.47 5.95
N TRP A 44 16.12 2.12 6.09
CA TRP A 44 15.03 3.08 6.07
C TRP A 44 14.92 3.88 7.36
N LEU A 45 15.17 3.27 8.52
CA LEU A 45 14.99 3.89 9.83
C LEU A 45 15.77 5.21 10.00
N PRO A 46 17.09 5.30 9.71
CA PRO A 46 17.83 6.55 9.87
C PRO A 46 17.34 7.64 8.90
N VAL A 47 16.91 7.28 7.70
CA VAL A 47 16.34 8.21 6.71
C VAL A 47 15.03 8.79 7.23
N LEU A 48 14.11 7.94 7.70
CA LEU A 48 12.83 8.38 8.27
C LEU A 48 13.02 9.21 9.54
N PHE A 49 13.95 8.81 10.40
CA PHE A 49 14.26 9.57 11.61
C PHE A 49 14.75 10.97 11.28
N SER A 50 15.64 11.10 10.29
CA SER A 50 16.12 12.39 9.79
C SER A 50 14.97 13.22 9.19
N LEU A 51 14.12 12.62 8.36
CA LEU A 51 12.97 13.31 7.75
C LEU A 51 11.92 13.70 8.79
N ALA A 52 11.71 12.91 9.84
CA ALA A 52 10.83 13.28 10.94
C ALA A 52 11.30 14.54 11.66
N HIS A 53 12.62 14.73 11.80
CA HIS A 53 13.19 15.93 12.45
C HIS A 53 13.29 17.14 11.52
N LEU A 54 13.59 16.93 10.23
CA LEU A 54 13.79 18.02 9.26
C LEU A 54 12.49 18.54 8.65
N ALA A 55 11.52 17.65 8.41
CA ALA A 55 10.28 17.95 7.69
C ALA A 55 9.01 17.54 8.45
N GLY A 56 9.15 17.07 9.68
CA GLY A 56 8.07 16.66 10.58
C GLY A 56 8.15 17.36 11.94
N ASP A 57 7.48 16.75 12.90
CA ASP A 57 7.40 17.24 14.29
C ASP A 57 8.47 16.59 15.21
N GLY A 58 9.49 15.96 14.62
CA GLY A 58 10.43 15.10 15.32
C GLY A 58 9.82 13.74 15.67
N PHE A 59 10.54 12.95 16.47
CA PHE A 59 10.06 11.65 16.95
C PHE A 59 10.01 11.63 18.47
N THR A 60 8.82 11.46 19.02
CA THR A 60 8.53 11.52 20.47
C THR A 60 7.88 10.22 20.96
N ARG A 61 7.75 10.08 22.28
CA ARG A 61 7.01 8.99 22.91
C ARG A 61 5.55 8.91 22.45
N HIS A 62 4.92 10.04 22.17
CA HIS A 62 3.57 10.11 21.64
C HIS A 62 3.50 9.47 20.24
N HIS A 63 4.43 9.82 19.35
CA HIS A 63 4.50 9.23 18.01
C HIS A 63 4.69 7.72 18.06
N PHE A 64 5.53 7.21 18.99
CA PHE A 64 5.67 5.77 19.21
C PHE A 64 4.36 5.14 19.71
N ALA A 65 3.69 5.77 20.69
CA ALA A 65 2.43 5.26 21.25
C ALA A 65 1.31 5.16 20.21
N VAL A 66 1.27 6.06 19.21
CA VAL A 66 0.31 6.01 18.10
C VAL A 66 0.71 4.98 17.05
N SER A 67 2.01 4.76 16.84
CA SER A 67 2.54 3.96 15.72
C SER A 67 2.75 2.48 16.06
N TRP A 68 2.87 2.07 17.32
CA TRP A 68 3.29 0.71 17.67
C TRP A 68 2.29 -0.37 17.23
N LYS A 69 0.98 -0.15 17.42
CA LYS A 69 -0.05 -1.10 16.94
C LYS A 69 -0.08 -1.18 15.41
N PRO A 70 -0.20 -0.05 14.67
CA PRO A 70 -0.06 -0.06 13.22
C PRO A 70 1.27 -0.67 12.76
N GLY A 71 2.37 -0.45 13.49
CA GLY A 71 3.69 -1.01 13.20
C GLY A 71 3.72 -2.53 13.26
N ILE A 72 3.06 -3.14 14.25
CA ILE A 72 2.90 -4.60 14.33
C ILE A 72 2.11 -5.11 13.12
N PHE A 73 0.97 -4.50 12.79
CA PHE A 73 0.19 -4.90 11.62
C PHE A 73 1.01 -4.79 10.33
N PHE A 74 1.74 -3.70 10.16
CA PHE A 74 2.60 -3.51 9.01
C PHE A 74 3.71 -4.56 8.93
N ALA A 75 4.40 -4.88 10.05
CA ALA A 75 5.45 -5.88 10.11
C ALA A 75 4.95 -7.26 9.71
N LEU A 76 3.86 -7.72 10.35
CA LEU A 76 3.27 -9.02 10.09
C LEU A 76 2.74 -9.12 8.66
N SER A 77 2.02 -8.11 8.17
CA SER A 77 1.51 -8.11 6.79
C SER A 77 2.63 -8.12 5.77
N THR A 78 3.72 -7.37 5.99
CA THR A 78 4.89 -7.35 5.10
C THR A 78 5.59 -8.71 5.06
N ALA A 79 5.83 -9.33 6.22
CA ALA A 79 6.44 -10.64 6.31
C ALA A 79 5.62 -11.72 5.58
N LEU A 80 4.29 -11.72 5.80
CA LEU A 80 3.37 -12.65 5.16
C LEU A 80 3.25 -12.40 3.65
N SER A 81 3.14 -11.15 3.22
CA SER A 81 3.06 -10.82 1.79
C SER A 81 4.33 -11.17 1.04
N PHE A 82 5.52 -10.88 1.61
CA PHE A 82 6.79 -11.24 0.98
C PHE A 82 6.99 -12.76 0.98
N GLY A 83 6.58 -13.43 2.06
CA GLY A 83 6.57 -14.90 2.13
C GLY A 83 5.65 -15.51 1.07
N SER A 84 4.45 -14.98 0.90
CA SER A 84 3.51 -15.49 -0.10
C SER A 84 4.07 -15.43 -1.53
N PHE A 85 4.84 -14.39 -1.89
CA PHE A 85 5.49 -14.31 -3.21
C PHE A 85 6.56 -15.38 -3.45
N ARG A 86 7.02 -16.07 -2.41
CA ARG A 86 7.97 -17.20 -2.50
C ARG A 86 7.28 -18.56 -2.48
N GLU A 87 6.09 -18.65 -1.88
CA GLU A 87 5.37 -19.90 -1.61
C GLU A 87 4.18 -20.12 -2.54
N THR A 88 3.71 -19.10 -3.28
CA THR A 88 2.66 -19.23 -4.31
C THR A 88 2.98 -18.35 -5.52
N SER A 89 2.15 -18.43 -6.57
CA SER A 89 2.33 -17.56 -7.74
C SER A 89 2.12 -16.08 -7.36
N ILE A 90 2.90 -15.18 -7.97
CA ILE A 90 2.70 -13.73 -7.80
C ILE A 90 1.26 -13.35 -8.20
N ALA A 91 0.69 -14.03 -9.20
CA ALA A 91 -0.69 -13.84 -9.65
C ALA A 91 -1.69 -14.13 -8.53
N ASN A 92 -1.61 -15.30 -7.87
CA ASN A 92 -2.50 -15.67 -6.76
C ASN A 92 -2.35 -14.71 -5.57
N ALA A 93 -1.11 -14.45 -5.14
CA ALA A 93 -0.86 -13.52 -4.04
C ALA A 93 -1.42 -12.11 -4.32
N THR A 94 -1.28 -11.63 -5.56
CA THR A 94 -1.80 -10.32 -5.99
C THR A 94 -3.33 -10.32 -6.06
N LEU A 95 -3.95 -11.40 -6.55
CA LEU A 95 -5.41 -11.53 -6.57
C LEU A 95 -5.99 -11.50 -5.16
N ILE A 96 -5.42 -12.28 -4.25
CA ILE A 96 -5.84 -12.31 -2.84
C ILE A 96 -5.64 -10.92 -2.20
N GLY A 97 -4.52 -10.27 -2.42
CA GLY A 97 -4.24 -8.90 -1.95
C GLY A 97 -5.26 -7.87 -2.46
N SER A 98 -5.78 -8.07 -3.68
CA SER A 98 -6.80 -7.22 -4.30
C SER A 98 -8.18 -7.32 -3.63
N LEU A 99 -8.39 -8.21 -2.66
CA LEU A 99 -9.59 -8.25 -1.83
C LEU A 99 -9.62 -7.18 -0.73
N THR A 100 -8.50 -6.52 -0.41
CA THR A 100 -8.42 -5.45 0.59
C THR A 100 -9.54 -4.40 0.45
N PRO A 101 -9.82 -3.83 -0.73
CA PRO A 101 -10.90 -2.85 -0.88
C PRO A 101 -12.28 -3.44 -0.59
N ALA A 102 -12.53 -4.70 -0.94
CA ALA A 102 -13.81 -5.35 -0.65
C ALA A 102 -14.03 -5.49 0.87
N VAL A 103 -12.99 -5.89 1.61
CA VAL A 103 -13.05 -5.95 3.07
C VAL A 103 -13.25 -4.55 3.66
N LEU A 104 -12.55 -3.53 3.18
CA LEU A 104 -12.71 -2.15 3.64
C LEU A 104 -14.09 -1.57 3.33
N LEU A 105 -14.69 -1.88 2.18
CA LEU A 105 -16.07 -1.48 1.87
C LEU A 105 -17.08 -1.97 2.93
N LEU A 106 -16.84 -3.15 3.51
CA LEU A 106 -17.70 -3.74 4.53
C LEU A 106 -17.47 -3.17 5.93
N ILE A 107 -16.22 -2.89 6.30
CA ILE A 107 -15.85 -2.56 7.68
C ILE A 107 -15.58 -1.07 7.92
N ALA A 108 -15.08 -0.31 6.93
CA ALA A 108 -14.76 1.11 7.08
C ALA A 108 -15.97 1.99 7.47
N PRO A 109 -17.19 1.75 6.98
CA PRO A 109 -18.36 2.49 7.43
C PRO A 109 -18.57 2.40 8.95
N ARG A 110 -18.39 1.21 9.53
CA ARG A 110 -18.58 0.98 10.98
C ARG A 110 -17.41 1.48 11.82
N LEU A 111 -16.18 1.37 11.32
CA LEU A 111 -14.97 1.67 12.11
C LEU A 111 -14.47 3.09 11.95
N LEU A 112 -14.73 3.72 10.80
CA LEU A 112 -14.22 5.04 10.43
C LEU A 112 -15.34 6.05 10.11
N GLY A 113 -16.61 5.63 10.11
CA GLY A 113 -17.73 6.48 9.74
C GLY A 113 -17.75 6.91 8.26
N GLU A 114 -17.03 6.17 7.40
CA GLU A 114 -16.97 6.48 5.96
C GLU A 114 -18.30 6.20 5.26
N LYS A 115 -18.72 7.10 4.36
CA LYS A 115 -19.93 6.89 3.56
C LYS A 115 -19.59 6.11 2.29
N VAL A 116 -20.10 4.89 2.21
CA VAL A 116 -19.99 4.05 1.02
C VAL A 116 -21.23 4.26 0.15
N THR A 117 -21.04 4.71 -1.09
CA THR A 117 -22.12 4.88 -2.06
C THR A 117 -22.24 3.64 -2.94
N LEU A 118 -23.46 3.31 -3.40
CA LEU A 118 -23.69 2.20 -4.34
C LEU A 118 -22.84 2.35 -5.61
N GLN A 119 -22.60 3.57 -6.05
CA GLN A 119 -21.75 3.89 -7.20
C GLN A 119 -20.30 3.43 -6.96
N ARG A 120 -19.72 3.67 -5.75
CA ARG A 120 -18.37 3.19 -5.40
C ARG A 120 -18.31 1.67 -5.37
N VAL A 121 -19.35 1.01 -4.86
CA VAL A 121 -19.46 -0.47 -4.87
C VAL A 121 -19.48 -0.99 -6.31
N ALA A 122 -20.31 -0.40 -7.19
CA ALA A 122 -20.38 -0.82 -8.59
C ALA A 122 -19.04 -0.68 -9.31
N TYR A 123 -18.36 0.45 -9.18
CA TYR A 123 -17.03 0.66 -9.79
C TYR A 123 -15.96 -0.29 -9.22
N SER A 124 -16.02 -0.60 -7.92
CA SER A 124 -15.08 -1.56 -7.34
C SER A 124 -15.31 -2.98 -7.86
N LEU A 125 -16.55 -3.39 -8.06
CA LEU A 125 -16.89 -4.68 -8.67
C LEU A 125 -16.38 -4.76 -10.12
N VAL A 126 -16.57 -3.71 -10.91
CA VAL A 126 -16.03 -3.64 -12.28
C VAL A 126 -14.50 -3.77 -12.25
N SER A 127 -13.80 -3.01 -11.40
CA SER A 127 -12.35 -3.13 -11.28
C SER A 127 -11.91 -4.51 -10.83
N PHE A 128 -12.62 -5.13 -9.88
CA PHE A 128 -12.30 -6.46 -9.38
C PHE A 128 -12.45 -7.55 -10.45
N VAL A 129 -13.50 -7.49 -11.28
CA VAL A 129 -13.65 -8.40 -12.44
C VAL A 129 -12.48 -8.22 -13.41
N GLY A 130 -12.06 -6.98 -13.66
CA GLY A 130 -10.87 -6.70 -14.46
C GLY A 130 -9.59 -7.29 -13.86
N VAL A 131 -9.39 -7.19 -12.55
CA VAL A 131 -8.25 -7.81 -11.85
C VAL A 131 -8.24 -9.32 -12.02
N MET A 132 -9.40 -9.98 -11.86
CA MET A 132 -9.49 -11.44 -12.10
C MET A 132 -9.08 -11.81 -13.53
N ALA A 133 -9.48 -11.03 -14.54
CA ALA A 133 -9.09 -11.26 -15.92
C ALA A 133 -7.58 -11.05 -16.15
N VAL A 134 -6.97 -10.00 -15.54
CA VAL A 134 -5.52 -9.77 -15.60
C VAL A 134 -4.75 -10.95 -15.00
N VAL A 135 -5.17 -11.43 -13.83
CA VAL A 135 -4.50 -12.54 -13.13
C VAL A 135 -4.66 -13.86 -13.89
N ALA A 136 -5.88 -14.19 -14.32
CA ALA A 136 -6.14 -15.40 -15.12
C ALA A 136 -5.34 -15.39 -16.45
N GLY A 137 -5.19 -14.22 -17.07
CA GLY A 137 -4.37 -14.07 -18.27
C GLY A 137 -2.87 -14.26 -18.02
N ALA A 138 -2.38 -13.95 -16.82
CA ALA A 138 -0.99 -14.17 -16.43
C ALA A 138 -0.67 -15.66 -16.20
N GLU A 139 -1.58 -16.41 -15.61
CA GLU A 139 -1.42 -17.88 -15.40
C GLU A 139 -1.41 -18.67 -16.70
N SER A 140 -2.15 -18.22 -17.71
CA SER A 140 -2.21 -18.86 -19.01
C SER A 140 -0.88 -18.76 -19.80
N GLY A 141 -0.01 -17.82 -19.47
CA GLY A 141 1.25 -17.56 -20.15
C GLY A 141 2.49 -18.13 -19.44
N SER A 142 2.41 -18.43 -18.16
CA SER A 142 3.47 -19.03 -17.37
C SER A 142 3.00 -20.42 -16.94
N GLY A 143 3.72 -21.48 -17.37
CA GLY A 143 3.41 -22.85 -16.91
C GLY A 143 3.20 -22.86 -15.39
N ALA A 144 2.13 -23.54 -14.97
CA ALA A 144 1.57 -23.53 -13.62
C ALA A 144 2.63 -23.41 -12.51
N GLY A 145 2.79 -22.21 -11.99
CA GLY A 145 3.62 -21.97 -10.81
C GLY A 145 3.01 -22.71 -9.62
N GLN A 146 3.85 -23.21 -8.73
CA GLN A 146 3.46 -23.95 -7.54
C GLN A 146 2.25 -23.32 -6.86
N GLN A 147 1.10 -23.99 -6.94
CA GLN A 147 -0.08 -23.66 -6.16
C GLN A 147 0.14 -24.17 -4.73
N GLY A 148 0.77 -23.34 -3.89
CA GLY A 148 1.02 -23.69 -2.50
C GLY A 148 -0.11 -23.18 -1.62
N SER A 149 -0.87 -24.04 -1.00
CA SER A 149 -1.91 -23.68 -0.02
C SER A 149 -1.34 -22.82 1.13
N LEU A 150 -0.07 -23.01 1.46
CA LEU A 150 0.64 -22.20 2.46
C LEU A 150 0.80 -20.74 1.97
N GLY A 151 1.28 -20.53 0.75
CA GLY A 151 1.46 -19.19 0.17
C GLY A 151 0.14 -18.43 0.03
N ASP A 152 -0.93 -19.10 -0.40
CA ASP A 152 -2.27 -18.52 -0.50
C ASP A 152 -2.82 -18.16 0.90
N THR A 153 -2.59 -19.02 1.91
CA THR A 153 -2.94 -18.70 3.30
C THR A 153 -2.16 -17.52 3.83
N MET A 154 -0.85 -17.43 3.56
CA MET A 154 -0.02 -16.29 3.93
C MET A 154 -0.51 -15.00 3.26
N ALA A 155 -0.89 -15.06 1.98
CA ALA A 155 -1.46 -13.92 1.25
C ALA A 155 -2.77 -13.46 1.88
N LEU A 156 -3.68 -14.39 2.20
CA LEU A 156 -4.98 -14.07 2.80
C LEU A 156 -4.84 -13.44 4.19
N VAL A 157 -4.06 -14.06 5.08
CA VAL A 157 -3.82 -13.54 6.43
C VAL A 157 -3.06 -12.22 6.34
N GLY A 158 -2.07 -12.11 5.47
CA GLY A 158 -1.32 -10.87 5.20
C GLY A 158 -2.24 -9.75 4.75
N MET A 159 -3.18 -10.02 3.84
CA MET A 159 -4.18 -9.06 3.35
C MET A 159 -5.12 -8.59 4.46
N LEU A 160 -5.61 -9.48 5.32
CA LEU A 160 -6.47 -9.10 6.45
C LEU A 160 -5.72 -8.20 7.45
N ILE A 161 -4.48 -8.54 7.77
CA ILE A 161 -3.62 -7.73 8.66
C ILE A 161 -3.27 -6.38 8.00
N TRP A 162 -3.00 -6.37 6.69
CA TRP A 162 -2.81 -5.14 5.92
C TRP A 162 -4.02 -4.22 5.97
N THR A 163 -5.23 -4.81 5.88
CA THR A 163 -6.48 -4.06 6.04
C THR A 163 -6.58 -3.40 7.43
N ALA A 164 -6.20 -4.12 8.49
CA ALA A 164 -6.13 -3.56 9.84
C ALA A 164 -5.10 -2.42 9.94
N TYR A 165 -3.93 -2.57 9.28
CA TYR A 165 -2.94 -1.49 9.17
C TYR A 165 -3.53 -0.25 8.48
N PHE A 166 -4.26 -0.40 7.37
CA PHE A 166 -4.89 0.72 6.65
C PHE A 166 -5.82 1.53 7.56
N ILE A 167 -6.67 0.84 8.33
CA ILE A 167 -7.58 1.47 9.30
C ILE A 167 -6.81 2.19 10.40
N ALA A 168 -5.80 1.55 10.95
CA ALA A 168 -4.99 2.12 12.02
C ALA A 168 -4.18 3.34 11.54
N ALA A 169 -3.62 3.27 10.32
CA ALA A 169 -2.95 4.41 9.70
C ALA A 169 -3.89 5.59 9.47
N LYS A 170 -5.12 5.33 8.99
CA LYS A 170 -6.13 6.37 8.82
C LYS A 170 -6.44 7.06 10.14
N ARG A 171 -6.70 6.32 11.21
CA ARG A 171 -6.95 6.88 12.55
C ARG A 171 -5.82 7.80 13.01
N ALA A 172 -4.57 7.34 12.91
CA ALA A 172 -3.42 8.16 13.26
C ALA A 172 -3.33 9.45 12.43
N ARG A 173 -3.72 9.40 11.14
CA ARG A 173 -3.75 10.58 10.27
C ARG A 173 -4.90 11.52 10.61
N ASP A 174 -6.05 11.00 11.03
CA ASP A 174 -7.19 11.80 11.48
C ASP A 174 -6.89 12.52 12.81
N GLU A 175 -6.07 11.93 13.68
CA GLU A 175 -5.53 12.56 14.90
C GLU A 175 -4.48 13.65 14.60
N GLY A 176 -4.10 13.85 13.35
CA GLY A 176 -3.17 14.90 12.92
C GLY A 176 -1.69 14.55 13.05
N VAL A 177 -1.34 13.31 13.40
CA VAL A 177 0.06 12.88 13.52
C VAL A 177 0.82 13.09 12.21
N ASN A 178 2.01 13.65 12.27
CA ASN A 178 2.85 13.89 11.11
C ASN A 178 3.21 12.59 10.39
N THR A 179 3.20 12.61 9.05
CA THR A 179 3.44 11.40 8.24
C THR A 179 4.83 10.81 8.46
N TRP A 180 5.88 11.65 8.51
CA TRP A 180 7.24 11.18 8.72
C TRP A 180 7.43 10.56 10.10
N SER A 181 6.92 11.23 11.14
CA SER A 181 6.98 10.73 12.52
C SER A 181 6.20 9.43 12.70
N PHE A 182 5.04 9.29 12.04
CA PHE A 182 4.26 8.05 12.02
C PHE A 182 5.02 6.91 11.34
N LEU A 183 5.59 7.12 10.14
CA LEU A 183 6.35 6.11 9.41
C LEU A 183 7.64 5.72 10.15
N THR A 184 8.28 6.67 10.85
CA THR A 184 9.44 6.37 11.72
C THR A 184 9.07 5.38 12.83
N GLY A 185 7.93 5.60 13.50
CA GLY A 185 7.44 4.68 14.53
C GLY A 185 7.11 3.29 14.00
N ILE A 186 6.46 3.22 12.82
CA ILE A 186 6.18 1.95 12.13
C ILE A 186 7.49 1.22 11.80
N CYS A 187 8.46 1.92 11.21
CA CYS A 187 9.75 1.36 10.85
C CYS A 187 10.51 0.84 12.09
N LEU A 188 10.51 1.61 13.18
CA LEU A 188 11.13 1.19 14.45
C LEU A 188 10.52 -0.11 14.97
N VAL A 189 9.19 -0.22 15.00
CA VAL A 189 8.52 -1.47 15.42
C VAL A 189 8.89 -2.64 14.50
N ASN A 190 8.98 -2.40 13.18
CA ASN A 190 9.43 -3.41 12.23
C ASN A 190 10.84 -3.90 12.54
N VAL A 191 11.78 -2.99 12.79
CA VAL A 191 13.16 -3.37 13.18
C VAL A 191 13.16 -4.21 14.44
N LEU A 192 12.40 -3.78 15.49
CA LEU A 192 12.30 -4.50 16.76
C LEU A 192 11.75 -5.93 16.60
N LEU A 193 10.84 -6.16 15.65
CA LEU A 193 10.29 -7.49 15.36
C LEU A 193 11.17 -8.30 14.39
N ALA A 194 11.84 -7.64 13.46
CA ALA A 194 12.67 -8.31 12.46
C ALA A 194 14.01 -8.80 13.04
N ILE A 195 14.60 -8.11 14.03
CA ILE A 195 15.84 -8.53 14.67
C ILE A 195 15.74 -9.93 15.28
N PRO A 196 14.80 -10.23 16.21
CA PRO A 196 14.68 -11.58 16.77
C PRO A 196 14.37 -12.63 15.70
N TRP A 197 13.60 -12.28 14.66
CA TRP A 197 13.34 -13.19 13.55
C TRP A 197 14.62 -13.55 12.79
N ALA A 198 15.44 -12.58 12.38
CA ALA A 198 16.70 -12.83 11.70
C ALA A 198 17.69 -13.63 12.56
N VAL A 199 17.76 -13.34 13.87
CA VAL A 199 18.60 -14.09 14.83
C VAL A 199 18.15 -15.55 14.95
N ILE A 200 16.83 -15.80 15.07
CA ILE A 200 16.28 -17.16 15.16
C ILE A 200 16.49 -17.92 13.83
N SER A 201 16.34 -17.24 12.69
CA SER A 201 16.60 -17.81 11.37
C SER A 201 18.07 -18.10 11.10
N ARG A 202 18.99 -17.61 11.95
CA ARG A 202 20.45 -17.75 11.79
C ARG A 202 20.95 -17.23 10.45
N ASP A 203 20.36 -16.11 10.00
CA ASP A 203 20.71 -15.51 8.72
C ASP A 203 22.11 -14.91 8.74
N ASP A 204 22.85 -15.08 7.66
CA ASP A 204 24.08 -14.34 7.44
C ASP A 204 23.74 -12.95 6.87
N LEU A 205 23.74 -11.94 7.75
CA LEU A 205 23.47 -10.56 7.40
C LEU A 205 24.65 -9.85 6.73
N LEU A 206 25.83 -10.48 6.70
CA LEU A 206 27.04 -9.90 6.14
C LEU A 206 27.31 -10.36 4.70
N ASP A 207 26.79 -11.52 4.31
CA ASP A 207 26.92 -12.05 2.95
C ASP A 207 25.79 -11.51 2.06
N VAL A 208 25.85 -10.21 1.78
CA VAL A 208 24.89 -9.50 0.92
C VAL A 208 25.61 -8.97 -0.31
N SER A 209 25.20 -9.43 -1.49
CA SER A 209 25.80 -9.04 -2.73
C SER A 209 25.58 -7.53 -3.04
N ARG A 210 26.43 -6.93 -3.88
CA ARG A 210 26.22 -5.53 -4.32
C ARG A 210 24.89 -5.35 -5.05
N ARG A 211 24.43 -6.39 -5.74
CA ARG A 211 23.14 -6.41 -6.44
C ARG A 211 21.99 -6.38 -5.42
N ASP A 212 22.05 -7.19 -4.37
CA ASP A 212 21.04 -7.20 -3.33
C ASP A 212 20.97 -5.87 -2.58
N TRP A 213 22.12 -5.26 -2.25
CA TRP A 213 22.17 -3.91 -1.68
C TRP A 213 21.48 -2.87 -2.57
N MET A 214 21.72 -2.92 -3.89
CA MET A 214 21.04 -2.04 -4.84
C MET A 214 19.52 -2.22 -4.77
N PHE A 215 19.02 -3.46 -4.80
CA PHE A 215 17.59 -3.73 -4.71
C PHE A 215 16.99 -3.33 -3.37
N LEU A 216 17.69 -3.55 -2.25
CA LEU A 216 17.26 -3.09 -0.93
C LEU A 216 17.11 -1.56 -0.86
N VAL A 217 18.07 -0.82 -1.42
CA VAL A 217 18.02 0.65 -1.49
C VAL A 217 16.87 1.11 -2.40
N LEU A 218 16.68 0.49 -3.57
CA LEU A 218 15.56 0.81 -4.47
C LEU A 218 14.21 0.50 -3.82
N MET A 219 14.10 -0.62 -3.10
CA MET A 219 12.91 -0.97 -2.32
C MET A 219 12.63 0.03 -1.19
N MET A 220 13.68 0.57 -0.58
CA MET A 220 13.54 1.62 0.43
C MET A 220 13.06 2.93 -0.20
N LEU A 221 13.67 3.36 -1.29
CA LEU A 221 13.35 4.65 -1.92
C LEU A 221 11.98 4.64 -2.60
N ILE A 222 11.69 3.65 -3.45
CA ILE A 222 10.51 3.65 -4.32
C ILE A 222 9.28 3.14 -3.56
N PRO A 223 9.06 1.84 -3.30
CA PRO A 223 7.86 1.41 -2.59
C PRO A 223 7.89 1.81 -1.10
N GLY A 224 9.07 1.85 -0.48
CA GLY A 224 9.23 2.19 0.94
C GLY A 224 8.93 3.67 1.22
N THR A 225 9.78 4.57 0.77
CA THR A 225 9.64 6.00 1.10
C THR A 225 8.52 6.64 0.28
N MET A 226 8.64 6.63 -1.05
CA MET A 226 7.70 7.34 -1.92
C MET A 226 6.30 6.72 -1.82
N GLY A 227 6.17 5.38 -1.95
CA GLY A 227 4.88 4.71 -1.92
C GLY A 227 4.16 4.87 -0.58
N HIS A 228 4.82 4.53 0.54
CA HIS A 228 4.19 4.61 1.86
C HIS A 228 3.97 6.05 2.33
N TYR A 229 4.89 6.97 2.04
CA TYR A 229 4.69 8.37 2.38
C TYR A 229 3.48 8.97 1.66
N LEU A 230 3.39 8.81 0.34
CA LEU A 230 2.31 9.38 -0.45
C LEU A 230 0.96 8.77 -0.07
N MET A 231 0.89 7.46 0.14
CA MET A 231 -0.34 6.80 0.60
C MET A 231 -0.75 7.30 1.99
N THR A 232 0.15 7.29 2.96
CA THR A 232 -0.14 7.72 4.34
C THR A 232 -0.50 9.20 4.40
N TRP A 233 0.19 10.04 3.62
CA TRP A 233 -0.14 11.46 3.51
C TRP A 233 -1.54 11.67 2.92
N ALA A 234 -1.88 10.95 1.86
CA ALA A 234 -3.17 11.06 1.19
C ALA A 234 -4.35 10.62 2.08
N GLN A 235 -4.14 9.63 2.96
CA GLN A 235 -5.17 9.13 3.90
C GLN A 235 -5.68 10.21 4.87
N ARG A 236 -4.94 11.30 5.09
CA ARG A 236 -5.46 12.45 5.84
C ARG A 236 -6.60 13.16 5.08
N TYR A 237 -6.62 13.08 3.77
CA TYR A 237 -7.49 13.86 2.90
C TYR A 237 -8.52 13.02 2.15
N LEU A 238 -8.37 11.71 2.13
CA LEU A 238 -9.23 10.76 1.43
C LEU A 238 -9.77 9.71 2.40
N ASP A 239 -10.96 9.19 2.06
CA ASP A 239 -11.50 8.00 2.71
C ASP A 239 -10.56 6.81 2.48
N THR A 240 -10.44 5.94 3.48
CA THR A 240 -9.65 4.71 3.40
C THR A 240 -10.17 3.79 2.30
N THR A 241 -11.48 3.71 2.15
CA THR A 241 -12.14 2.98 1.07
C THR A 241 -11.68 3.48 -0.30
N VAL A 242 -11.67 4.81 -0.54
CA VAL A 242 -11.21 5.38 -1.83
C VAL A 242 -9.75 5.08 -2.08
N SER A 243 -8.89 5.28 -1.08
CA SER A 243 -7.46 5.01 -1.19
C SER A 243 -7.18 3.55 -1.54
N SER A 244 -7.91 2.61 -0.90
CA SER A 244 -7.76 1.17 -1.16
C SER A 244 -8.31 0.76 -2.53
N LEU A 245 -9.42 1.34 -2.99
CA LEU A 245 -9.95 1.05 -4.32
C LEU A 245 -8.95 1.38 -5.43
N ILE A 246 -8.19 2.47 -5.29
CA ILE A 246 -7.16 2.84 -6.27
C ILE A 246 -6.04 1.77 -6.32
N THR A 247 -5.80 1.02 -5.23
CA THR A 247 -4.81 -0.06 -5.23
C THR A 247 -5.15 -1.23 -6.16
N LEU A 248 -6.41 -1.36 -6.60
CA LEU A 248 -6.80 -2.33 -7.64
C LEU A 248 -6.08 -2.11 -8.98
N GLY A 249 -5.48 -0.93 -9.20
CA GLY A 249 -4.58 -0.68 -10.32
C GLY A 249 -3.23 -1.42 -10.24
N GLY A 250 -2.87 -1.95 -9.06
CA GLY A 250 -1.59 -2.63 -8.83
C GLY A 250 -1.29 -3.77 -9.81
N PRO A 251 -2.19 -4.73 -10.03
CA PRO A 251 -1.98 -5.81 -11.00
C PRO A 251 -1.73 -5.32 -12.43
N VAL A 252 -2.43 -4.27 -12.86
CA VAL A 252 -2.22 -3.67 -14.20
C VAL A 252 -0.81 -3.08 -14.30
N ILE A 253 -0.38 -2.36 -13.26
CA ILE A 253 0.94 -1.75 -13.19
C ILE A 253 2.02 -2.83 -13.16
N SER A 254 1.89 -3.85 -12.31
CA SER A 254 2.86 -4.94 -12.21
C SER A 254 2.98 -5.70 -13.53
N THR A 255 1.88 -5.98 -14.23
CA THR A 255 1.88 -6.63 -15.55
C THR A 255 2.56 -5.74 -16.59
N SER A 256 2.27 -4.43 -16.61
CA SER A 256 2.89 -3.49 -17.53
C SER A 256 4.41 -3.38 -17.31
N LEU A 257 4.83 -3.35 -16.04
CA LEU A 257 6.26 -3.31 -15.70
C LEU A 257 6.97 -4.63 -16.04
N ALA A 258 6.31 -5.78 -15.83
CA ALA A 258 6.85 -7.08 -16.21
C ALA A 258 7.03 -7.19 -17.74
N PHE A 259 6.10 -6.67 -18.53
CA PHE A 259 6.23 -6.58 -19.97
C PHE A 259 7.43 -5.70 -20.37
N LEU A 260 7.55 -4.50 -19.80
CA LEU A 260 8.58 -3.53 -20.18
C LEU A 260 9.99 -3.94 -19.74
N PHE A 261 10.14 -4.51 -18.56
CA PHE A 261 11.45 -4.76 -17.94
C PHE A 261 11.89 -6.22 -17.94
N LEU A 262 10.94 -7.17 -17.98
CA LEU A 262 11.23 -8.60 -17.96
C LEU A 262 10.94 -9.29 -19.29
N SER A 263 10.55 -8.54 -20.34
CA SER A 263 10.19 -9.06 -21.66
C SER A 263 9.11 -10.17 -21.60
N GLN A 264 8.25 -10.13 -20.59
CA GLN A 264 7.15 -11.08 -20.46
C GLN A 264 6.06 -10.77 -21.47
N SER A 265 5.55 -11.77 -22.17
CA SER A 265 4.42 -11.60 -23.08
C SER A 265 3.14 -11.27 -22.31
N VAL A 266 2.36 -10.33 -22.84
CA VAL A 266 1.06 -9.96 -22.26
C VAL A 266 -0.05 -10.60 -23.10
N SER A 267 -0.92 -11.39 -22.47
CA SER A 267 -2.05 -12.01 -23.14
C SER A 267 -3.16 -11.00 -23.46
N LEU A 268 -3.98 -11.30 -24.48
CA LEU A 268 -5.14 -10.46 -24.80
C LEU A 268 -6.09 -10.32 -23.58
N LEU A 269 -6.24 -11.37 -22.77
CA LEU A 269 -7.06 -11.36 -21.56
C LEU A 269 -6.52 -10.38 -20.53
N GLN A 270 -5.19 -10.27 -20.37
CA GLN A 270 -4.56 -9.26 -19.49
C GLN A 270 -4.82 -7.84 -19.99
N VAL A 271 -4.73 -7.61 -21.31
CA VAL A 271 -5.02 -6.30 -21.89
C VAL A 271 -6.48 -5.89 -21.66
N LEU A 272 -7.41 -6.78 -21.99
CA LEU A 272 -8.86 -6.53 -21.79
C LEU A 272 -9.19 -6.33 -20.30
N GLY A 273 -8.65 -7.19 -19.42
CA GLY A 273 -8.79 -7.03 -17.97
C GLY A 273 -8.24 -5.71 -17.47
N GLY A 274 -7.07 -5.31 -17.95
CA GLY A 274 -6.46 -4.01 -17.62
C GLY A 274 -7.33 -2.82 -18.01
N VAL A 275 -7.93 -2.85 -19.19
CA VAL A 275 -8.89 -1.80 -19.63
C VAL A 275 -10.10 -1.74 -18.69
N VAL A 276 -10.67 -2.90 -18.31
CA VAL A 276 -11.80 -2.97 -17.36
C VAL A 276 -11.41 -2.43 -15.98
N VAL A 277 -10.21 -2.75 -15.46
CA VAL A 277 -9.69 -2.16 -14.21
C VAL A 277 -9.64 -0.63 -14.33
N LEU A 278 -9.04 -0.11 -15.39
CA LEU A 278 -8.88 1.34 -15.57
C LEU A 278 -10.21 2.07 -15.70
N MET A 279 -11.23 1.48 -16.34
CA MET A 279 -12.60 2.04 -16.40
C MET A 279 -13.22 2.12 -15.00
N GLY A 280 -13.15 1.04 -14.22
CA GLY A 280 -13.65 1.03 -12.84
C GLY A 280 -12.92 2.04 -11.94
N LEU A 281 -11.59 2.10 -12.01
CA LEU A 281 -10.79 3.08 -11.28
C LEU A 281 -11.12 4.52 -11.69
N GLY A 282 -11.30 4.79 -12.98
CA GLY A 282 -11.73 6.11 -13.48
C GLY A 282 -13.03 6.55 -12.80
N GLY A 283 -14.01 5.65 -12.70
CA GLY A 283 -15.28 5.90 -11.99
C GLY A 283 -15.08 6.19 -10.50
N VAL A 284 -14.23 5.43 -9.80
CA VAL A 284 -13.89 5.68 -8.38
C VAL A 284 -13.24 7.04 -8.21
N ILE A 285 -12.25 7.38 -9.04
CA ILE A 285 -11.50 8.63 -8.97
C ILE A 285 -12.44 9.83 -9.21
N ILE A 286 -13.30 9.78 -10.24
CA ILE A 286 -14.27 10.84 -10.55
C ILE A 286 -15.24 11.01 -9.38
N SER A 287 -15.81 9.92 -8.87
CA SER A 287 -16.73 9.95 -7.72
C SER A 287 -16.08 10.58 -6.48
N ALA A 288 -14.84 10.19 -6.16
CA ALA A 288 -14.09 10.72 -5.03
C ALA A 288 -13.78 12.22 -5.20
N ALA A 289 -13.36 12.61 -6.40
CA ALA A 289 -13.05 14.00 -6.72
C ALA A 289 -14.31 14.88 -6.64
N THR A 290 -15.46 14.41 -7.10
CA THR A 290 -16.74 15.15 -7.04
C THR A 290 -17.20 15.34 -5.59
N ALA A 291 -17.16 14.27 -4.76
CA ALA A 291 -17.54 14.35 -3.36
C ALA A 291 -16.66 15.34 -2.58
N ARG A 292 -15.35 15.36 -2.84
CA ARG A 292 -14.43 16.31 -2.22
C ARG A 292 -14.68 17.75 -2.67
N GLY A 293 -15.03 17.97 -3.94
CA GLY A 293 -15.39 19.30 -4.45
C GLY A 293 -16.64 19.87 -3.77
N ALA A 294 -17.66 19.04 -3.57
CA ALA A 294 -18.88 19.45 -2.85
C ALA A 294 -18.59 19.83 -1.40
N LYS A 295 -17.80 19.00 -0.67
CA LYS A 295 -17.42 19.29 0.73
C LYS A 295 -16.62 20.60 0.87
N ASN A 296 -15.72 20.90 -0.07
CA ASN A 296 -14.95 22.16 -0.05
C ASN A 296 -15.84 23.38 -0.39
N ALA A 297 -16.86 23.23 -1.24
CA ALA A 297 -17.81 24.28 -1.55
C ALA A 297 -18.69 24.60 -0.31
N GLU A 298 -19.18 23.60 0.41
CA GLU A 298 -19.94 23.80 1.65
C GLU A 298 -19.13 24.54 2.72
N VAL A 299 -17.85 24.21 2.90
CA VAL A 299 -16.97 24.88 3.87
C VAL A 299 -16.66 26.33 3.44
N GLY A 300 -16.61 26.62 2.14
CA GLY A 300 -16.38 27.96 1.60
C GLY A 300 -17.61 28.87 1.64
N THR A 301 -18.81 28.30 1.81
CA THR A 301 -20.08 29.05 1.92
C THR A 301 -20.52 29.36 3.34
N VAL A 302 -19.80 28.86 4.38
CA VAL A 302 -20.02 29.29 5.76
C VAL A 302 -19.48 30.72 5.89
N ASP A 303 -20.42 31.65 5.88
CA ASP A 303 -20.28 33.09 5.83
C ASP A 303 -19.27 33.61 6.90
N PRO A 304 -18.25 34.40 6.50
CA PRO A 304 -17.35 35.08 7.44
C PRO A 304 -18.07 36.07 8.38
N LEU A 305 -19.35 36.39 8.11
CA LEU A 305 -20.10 37.41 8.85
C LEU A 305 -20.79 36.89 10.12
N LEU A 306 -20.79 35.56 10.39
CA LEU A 306 -21.36 35.00 11.63
C LEU A 306 -20.39 35.04 12.82
N ASN A 307 -19.14 35.43 12.65
CA ASN A 307 -18.15 35.61 13.73
C ASN A 307 -17.92 37.06 14.14
N SER A 308 -18.71 38.00 13.68
CA SER A 308 -18.71 39.41 14.13
C SER A 308 -19.89 39.66 15.04
N ASN A 309 -19.87 39.10 16.23
CA ASN A 309 -20.65 39.64 17.35
C ASN A 309 -19.69 40.27 18.38
N PRO A 310 -19.98 41.49 18.81
CA PRO A 310 -19.12 42.34 19.63
C PRO A 310 -18.93 41.83 21.04
#